data_2dbccbb3035d38166adc0ee4214a2b36
#
_entry.id   2dbccbb3035d38166adc0ee4214a2b36
#
_cell.length_a   1.000
_cell.length_b   1.000
_cell.length_c   1.000
_cell.angle_alpha   90.00
_cell.angle_beta   90.00
_cell.angle_gamma   90.00
#
_symmetry.space_group_name_H-M   'P 1'
#
loop_
_entity.id
_entity.type
_entity.pdbx_description
1 polymer ?
#
loop_
_entity_poly.entity_id
_entity_poly.type
_entity_poly.pdbx_seq_one_letter_code
_entity_poly.pdbx_strand_id
1 'polypeptide(L)'
;MATVTTEEEKITPAPKKKNFGFIIVLVLLVGGGLWFGLTKYFHGQKHEETDDAQIEANISPVISKISGYVAAVKVEDNQFVKKGDTLIMLDQRDLSIVLQQAEAALATSKSNLSAALATANAANQNINTTKAAIQTATAQIEVARVNVNRTSQDLQRYENLIKDHSITQQQFEQVLAAKQTAEKQLQVLIDQRNQAATQTGVVTSQSAAVSQQGGIAASVIKQREVDVENAKLNLSYTIITAAESGMVAKVPVQKGQFLQAGASLFSIVLSNEKWVVANFKETQYNKMLEGQKVTVHADAFPNHNFEAVLSSFSPATGSRFALLPADNASGNFVKVVQRLPVKIDFTNKADTLIKKLRAGMNVNVDVHLK
;
A
#
# COMPACT_ATOMS: atom_id res chain seq x y z
N MET A 1 -46.37 -119.29 -32.47
CA MET A 1 -45.99 -118.53 -31.31
C MET A 1 -44.48 -118.35 -31.38
N ALA A 2 -44.07 -117.26 -31.84
CA ALA A 2 -42.67 -117.01 -32.04
C ALA A 2 -42.21 -115.83 -31.08
N THR A 3 -41.32 -116.12 -30.19
CA THR A 3 -40.73 -115.17 -29.28
C THR A 3 -39.55 -114.46 -30.02
N VAL A 4 -39.71 -113.21 -30.15
CA VAL A 4 -38.64 -112.34 -30.70
C VAL A 4 -37.79 -111.87 -29.55
N THR A 5 -36.54 -112.25 -29.56
CA THR A 5 -35.46 -111.77 -28.60
C THR A 5 -34.83 -110.52 -29.19
N THR A 6 -34.94 -109.46 -28.51
CA THR A 6 -34.28 -108.19 -28.88
C THR A 6 -32.91 -108.15 -28.21
N GLU A 7 -31.84 -108.09 -29.01
CA GLU A 7 -30.49 -107.86 -28.59
C GLU A 7 -30.24 -106.37 -28.27
N GLU A 8 -29.84 -106.03 -27.05
CA GLU A 8 -29.36 -104.68 -26.64
C GLU A 8 -27.91 -104.47 -27.12
N GLU A 9 -27.77 -103.57 -28.08
CA GLU A 9 -26.45 -103.12 -28.56
C GLU A 9 -25.84 -102.11 -27.60
N LYS A 10 -24.73 -102.47 -26.93
CA LYS A 10 -23.97 -101.69 -25.97
C LYS A 10 -23.15 -100.65 -26.70
N ILE A 11 -23.59 -99.39 -26.76
CA ILE A 11 -22.89 -98.27 -27.37
C ILE A 11 -21.76 -97.87 -26.39
N THR A 12 -20.53 -98.18 -26.73
CA THR A 12 -19.36 -97.67 -26.02
C THR A 12 -19.12 -96.16 -26.40
N PRO A 13 -18.99 -95.20 -25.44
CA PRO A 13 -18.70 -93.80 -25.77
C PRO A 13 -17.26 -93.68 -26.26
N ALA A 14 -17.11 -93.03 -27.43
CA ALA A 14 -15.78 -92.69 -28.04
C ALA A 14 -14.94 -91.81 -27.14
N PRO A 15 -13.62 -91.94 -27.04
CA PRO A 15 -12.76 -91.13 -26.20
C PRO A 15 -12.79 -89.68 -26.69
N LYS A 16 -13.28 -88.73 -25.88
CA LYS A 16 -13.18 -87.27 -26.13
C LYS A 16 -11.74 -86.91 -26.21
N LYS A 17 -11.28 -86.50 -27.45
CA LYS A 17 -9.96 -85.86 -27.65
C LYS A 17 -9.91 -84.63 -26.78
N LYS A 18 -9.06 -84.62 -25.74
CA LYS A 18 -8.77 -83.47 -24.93
C LYS A 18 -8.05 -82.43 -25.85
N ASN A 19 -8.77 -81.36 -26.21
CA ASN A 19 -8.24 -80.24 -26.99
C ASN A 19 -7.19 -79.51 -26.13
N PHE A 20 -5.95 -80.03 -26.14
CA PHE A 20 -4.82 -79.49 -25.34
C PHE A 20 -4.53 -78.01 -25.74
N GLY A 21 -4.77 -77.67 -27.03
CA GLY A 21 -4.68 -76.26 -27.51
C GLY A 21 -5.70 -75.34 -26.86
N PHE A 22 -6.95 -75.78 -26.63
CA PHE A 22 -7.96 -75.00 -25.94
C PHE A 22 -7.63 -74.75 -24.48
N ILE A 23 -7.04 -75.71 -23.80
CA ILE A 23 -6.59 -75.60 -22.40
C ILE A 23 -5.40 -74.61 -22.29
N ILE A 24 -4.45 -74.63 -23.24
CA ILE A 24 -3.31 -73.67 -23.27
C ILE A 24 -3.81 -72.24 -23.48
N VAL A 25 -4.74 -72.01 -24.43
CA VAL A 25 -5.32 -70.69 -24.69
C VAL A 25 -6.13 -70.20 -23.46
N LEU A 26 -6.88 -71.05 -22.82
CA LEU A 26 -7.63 -70.75 -21.62
C LEU A 26 -6.69 -70.34 -20.45
N VAL A 27 -5.60 -71.11 -20.26
CA VAL A 27 -4.57 -70.79 -19.22
C VAL A 27 -3.88 -69.47 -19.50
N LEU A 28 -3.58 -69.15 -20.78
CA LEU A 28 -2.98 -67.84 -21.15
C LEU A 28 -3.97 -66.70 -20.92
N LEU A 29 -5.28 -66.85 -21.26
CA LEU A 29 -6.26 -65.84 -21.02
C LEU A 29 -6.51 -65.61 -19.52
N VAL A 30 -6.63 -66.69 -18.71
CA VAL A 30 -6.81 -66.62 -17.26
C VAL A 30 -5.53 -66.06 -16.61
N GLY A 31 -4.34 -66.51 -17.00
CA GLY A 31 -3.07 -65.98 -16.51
C GLY A 31 -2.84 -64.52 -16.89
N GLY A 32 -3.13 -64.15 -18.13
CA GLY A 32 -3.08 -62.75 -18.58
C GLY A 32 -4.13 -61.84 -17.86
N GLY A 33 -5.33 -62.36 -17.68
CA GLY A 33 -6.37 -61.66 -16.91
C GLY A 33 -6.03 -61.49 -15.44
N LEU A 34 -5.48 -62.50 -14.81
CA LEU A 34 -4.99 -62.46 -13.44
C LEU A 34 -3.80 -61.47 -13.30
N TRP A 35 -2.85 -61.52 -14.19
CA TRP A 35 -1.71 -60.60 -14.21
C TRP A 35 -2.20 -59.14 -14.39
N PHE A 36 -3.08 -58.87 -15.31
CA PHE A 36 -3.65 -57.57 -15.54
C PHE A 36 -4.52 -57.12 -14.31
N GLY A 37 -5.30 -57.97 -13.75
CA GLY A 37 -6.12 -57.71 -12.54
C GLY A 37 -5.22 -57.41 -11.30
N LEU A 38 -4.14 -58.20 -11.09
CA LEU A 38 -3.20 -57.99 -10.00
C LEU A 38 -2.41 -56.68 -10.18
N THR A 39 -1.95 -56.35 -11.38
CA THR A 39 -1.25 -55.09 -11.64
C THR A 39 -2.14 -53.89 -11.39
N LYS A 40 -3.39 -53.91 -11.85
CA LYS A 40 -4.40 -52.85 -11.60
C LYS A 40 -4.74 -52.73 -10.11
N TYR A 41 -4.88 -53.87 -9.41
CA TYR A 41 -5.17 -53.91 -7.97
C TYR A 41 -4.01 -53.29 -7.15
N PHE A 42 -2.74 -53.66 -7.42
CA PHE A 42 -1.58 -53.09 -6.74
C PHE A 42 -1.34 -51.62 -7.10
N HIS A 43 -1.64 -51.21 -8.35
CA HIS A 43 -1.59 -49.81 -8.74
C HIS A 43 -2.59 -48.96 -7.93
N GLY A 44 -3.84 -49.39 -7.85
CA GLY A 44 -4.86 -48.69 -7.08
C GLY A 44 -4.67 -48.64 -5.55
N GLN A 45 -3.78 -49.51 -5.00
CA GLN A 45 -3.39 -49.40 -3.61
C GLN A 45 -2.30 -48.33 -3.33
N LYS A 46 -1.48 -47.99 -4.36
CA LYS A 46 -0.38 -47.06 -4.25
C LYS A 46 -0.63 -45.72 -4.89
N HIS A 47 -1.76 -45.54 -5.55
CA HIS A 47 -2.12 -44.35 -6.30
C HIS A 47 -3.57 -43.96 -6.04
N GLU A 48 -3.82 -42.67 -5.84
CA GLU A 48 -5.16 -42.09 -5.85
C GLU A 48 -5.26 -41.10 -6.99
N GLU A 49 -6.18 -41.40 -7.90
CA GLU A 49 -6.37 -40.61 -9.12
C GLU A 49 -7.67 -39.80 -9.07
N THR A 50 -7.66 -38.61 -9.67
CA THR A 50 -8.86 -37.83 -9.94
C THR A 50 -8.74 -37.11 -11.29
N ASP A 51 -9.85 -37.08 -12.03
CA ASP A 51 -10.08 -36.37 -13.27
C ASP A 51 -10.77 -35.00 -13.03
N ASP A 52 -11.26 -34.76 -11.81
CA ASP A 52 -11.88 -33.51 -11.38
C ASP A 52 -10.80 -32.58 -10.82
N ALA A 53 -9.93 -32.09 -11.69
CA ALA A 53 -8.86 -31.18 -11.34
C ALA A 53 -8.66 -30.10 -12.40
N GLN A 54 -8.35 -28.89 -11.95
CA GLN A 54 -8.14 -27.74 -12.82
C GLN A 54 -6.89 -26.97 -12.43
N ILE A 55 -6.28 -26.34 -13.41
CA ILE A 55 -5.19 -25.39 -13.18
C ILE A 55 -5.79 -24.08 -12.72
N GLU A 56 -5.28 -23.54 -11.62
CA GLU A 56 -5.61 -22.23 -11.13
C GLU A 56 -4.39 -21.30 -11.17
N ALA A 57 -4.64 -20.01 -11.18
CA ALA A 57 -3.62 -18.96 -11.08
C ALA A 57 -4.18 -17.76 -10.33
N ASN A 58 -3.31 -16.96 -9.73
CA ASN A 58 -3.71 -15.70 -9.14
C ASN A 58 -4.22 -14.74 -10.22
N ILE A 59 -5.29 -14.05 -9.91
CA ILE A 59 -5.93 -13.07 -10.78
C ILE A 59 -5.85 -11.71 -10.10
N SER A 60 -5.22 -10.74 -10.77
CA SER A 60 -5.16 -9.35 -10.33
C SER A 60 -6.23 -8.54 -11.07
N PRO A 61 -7.29 -8.06 -10.40
CA PRO A 61 -8.28 -7.20 -11.03
C PRO A 61 -7.68 -5.81 -11.28
N VAL A 62 -7.93 -5.28 -12.47
CA VAL A 62 -7.62 -3.90 -12.85
C VAL A 62 -8.86 -3.06 -12.59
N ILE A 63 -8.75 -2.10 -11.67
CA ILE A 63 -9.84 -1.22 -11.25
C ILE A 63 -9.47 0.25 -11.46
N SER A 64 -10.44 1.07 -11.83
CA SER A 64 -10.25 2.52 -11.88
C SER A 64 -10.35 3.13 -10.49
N LYS A 65 -9.36 3.91 -10.08
CA LYS A 65 -9.38 4.62 -8.78
C LYS A 65 -10.19 5.91 -8.82
N ILE A 66 -10.38 6.47 -10.02
CA ILE A 66 -11.12 7.73 -10.25
C ILE A 66 -12.12 7.55 -11.36
N SER A 67 -13.11 8.45 -11.41
CA SER A 67 -14.04 8.53 -12.53
C SER A 67 -13.48 9.41 -13.65
N GLY A 68 -13.75 9.03 -14.90
CA GLY A 68 -13.32 9.81 -16.06
C GLY A 68 -13.61 9.11 -17.39
N TYR A 69 -13.42 9.83 -18.48
CA TYR A 69 -13.54 9.29 -19.84
C TYR A 69 -12.24 8.63 -20.27
N VAL A 70 -12.34 7.50 -20.96
CA VAL A 70 -11.19 6.78 -21.52
C VAL A 70 -10.66 7.56 -22.73
N ALA A 71 -9.46 8.10 -22.62
CA ALA A 71 -8.75 8.77 -23.72
C ALA A 71 -8.08 7.76 -24.65
N ALA A 72 -7.48 6.71 -24.12
CA ALA A 72 -6.84 5.65 -24.90
C ALA A 72 -6.79 4.33 -24.11
N VAL A 73 -6.95 3.21 -24.82
CA VAL A 73 -6.64 1.86 -24.36
C VAL A 73 -5.34 1.44 -25.02
N LYS A 74 -4.34 1.02 -24.23
CA LYS A 74 -2.97 0.70 -24.68
C LYS A 74 -2.67 -0.78 -24.64
N VAL A 75 -3.65 -1.61 -24.31
CA VAL A 75 -3.53 -3.06 -24.15
C VAL A 75 -4.61 -3.75 -24.96
N GLU A 76 -4.26 -4.93 -25.48
CA GLU A 76 -5.15 -5.82 -26.26
C GLU A 76 -5.49 -7.08 -25.46
N ASP A 77 -6.54 -7.80 -25.91
CA ASP A 77 -6.91 -9.10 -25.36
C ASP A 77 -5.74 -10.09 -25.46
N ASN A 78 -5.52 -10.84 -24.41
CA ASN A 78 -4.48 -11.88 -24.30
C ASN A 78 -3.03 -11.36 -24.47
N GLN A 79 -2.81 -10.06 -24.35
CA GLN A 79 -1.46 -9.48 -24.37
C GLN A 79 -0.75 -9.73 -23.04
N PHE A 80 0.55 -10.06 -23.12
CA PHE A 80 1.40 -10.10 -21.93
C PHE A 80 1.85 -8.69 -21.54
N VAL A 81 1.68 -8.33 -20.28
CA VAL A 81 2.07 -7.04 -19.70
C VAL A 81 3.02 -7.25 -18.54
N LYS A 82 3.93 -6.30 -18.36
CA LYS A 82 4.83 -6.24 -17.22
C LYS A 82 4.26 -5.29 -16.16
N LYS A 83 4.66 -5.49 -14.92
CA LYS A 83 4.35 -4.54 -13.82
C LYS A 83 4.79 -3.12 -14.20
N GLY A 84 3.88 -2.16 -14.08
CA GLY A 84 4.08 -0.76 -14.43
C GLY A 84 3.70 -0.39 -15.87
N ASP A 85 3.42 -1.34 -16.76
CA ASP A 85 2.97 -1.03 -18.11
C ASP A 85 1.64 -0.28 -18.07
N THR A 86 1.50 0.75 -18.89
CA THR A 86 0.26 1.53 -19.01
C THR A 86 -0.79 0.75 -19.78
N LEU A 87 -1.93 0.53 -19.14
CA LEU A 87 -3.05 -0.23 -19.70
C LEU A 87 -4.10 0.70 -20.33
N ILE A 88 -4.54 1.68 -19.55
CA ILE A 88 -5.57 2.64 -19.95
C ILE A 88 -5.12 4.05 -19.54
N MET A 89 -5.45 5.02 -20.36
CA MET A 89 -5.30 6.45 -20.04
C MET A 89 -6.69 7.09 -20.03
N LEU A 90 -7.01 7.76 -18.93
CA LEU A 90 -8.19 8.61 -18.81
C LEU A 90 -7.88 10.02 -19.31
N ASP A 91 -8.91 10.81 -19.57
CA ASP A 91 -8.76 12.24 -19.90
C ASP A 91 -8.18 12.98 -18.70
N GLN A 92 -7.07 13.67 -18.93
CA GLN A 92 -6.29 14.35 -17.89
C GLN A 92 -6.57 15.84 -17.78
N ARG A 93 -7.33 16.41 -18.74
CA ARG A 93 -7.47 17.86 -18.90
C ARG A 93 -7.99 18.53 -17.64
N ASP A 94 -9.08 18.04 -17.08
CA ASP A 94 -9.70 18.64 -15.89
C ASP A 94 -8.77 18.56 -14.67
N LEU A 95 -8.13 17.42 -14.46
CA LEU A 95 -7.21 17.22 -13.33
C LEU A 95 -5.90 17.98 -13.50
N SER A 96 -5.44 18.19 -14.73
CA SER A 96 -4.27 19.05 -15.01
C SER A 96 -4.55 20.53 -14.66
N ILE A 97 -5.76 21.00 -14.92
CA ILE A 97 -6.19 22.36 -14.53
C ILE A 97 -6.24 22.48 -13.00
N VAL A 98 -6.79 21.48 -12.31
CA VAL A 98 -6.81 21.44 -10.84
C VAL A 98 -5.38 21.48 -10.26
N LEU A 99 -4.45 20.75 -10.85
CA LEU A 99 -3.05 20.81 -10.45
C LEU A 99 -2.45 22.21 -10.65
N GLN A 100 -2.66 22.84 -11.82
CA GLN A 100 -2.18 24.20 -12.08
C GLN A 100 -2.77 25.22 -11.09
N GLN A 101 -4.05 25.08 -10.73
CA GLN A 101 -4.69 25.94 -9.73
C GLN A 101 -4.03 25.78 -8.35
N ALA A 102 -3.75 24.52 -7.92
CA ALA A 102 -3.09 24.26 -6.66
C ALA A 102 -1.64 24.82 -6.64
N GLU A 103 -0.90 24.68 -7.75
CA GLU A 103 0.45 25.24 -7.91
C GLU A 103 0.44 26.78 -7.87
N ALA A 104 -0.51 27.42 -8.52
CA ALA A 104 -0.69 28.87 -8.47
C ALA A 104 -1.01 29.37 -7.05
N ALA A 105 -1.87 28.64 -6.31
CA ALA A 105 -2.19 28.94 -4.91
C ALA A 105 -0.95 28.80 -4.00
N LEU A 106 -0.12 27.79 -4.23
CA LEU A 106 1.16 27.61 -3.53
C LEU A 106 2.12 28.78 -3.83
N ALA A 107 2.25 29.17 -5.09
CA ALA A 107 3.09 30.31 -5.50
C ALA A 107 2.65 31.61 -4.82
N THR A 108 1.32 31.87 -4.77
CA THR A 108 0.75 33.02 -4.05
C THR A 108 1.08 32.96 -2.56
N SER A 109 0.95 31.82 -1.92
CA SER A 109 1.27 31.66 -0.50
C SER A 109 2.77 31.90 -0.22
N LYS A 110 3.66 31.45 -1.10
CA LYS A 110 5.11 31.76 -1.02
C LYS A 110 5.39 33.25 -1.14
N SER A 111 4.72 33.95 -2.02
CA SER A 111 4.83 35.41 -2.14
C SER A 111 4.34 36.13 -0.88
N ASN A 112 3.24 35.65 -0.29
CA ASN A 112 2.70 36.20 0.96
C ASN A 112 3.67 36.00 2.14
N LEU A 113 4.34 34.82 2.22
CA LEU A 113 5.40 34.62 3.22
C LEU A 113 6.55 35.60 3.03
N SER A 114 7.00 35.81 1.78
CA SER A 114 8.08 36.77 1.50
C SER A 114 7.70 38.19 1.94
N ALA A 115 6.47 38.63 1.68
CA ALA A 115 5.95 39.91 2.14
C ALA A 115 5.88 40.00 3.67
N ALA A 116 5.41 38.95 4.34
CA ALA A 116 5.33 38.90 5.80
C ALA A 116 6.75 38.97 6.44
N LEU A 117 7.73 38.28 5.87
CA LEU A 117 9.12 38.34 6.32
C LEU A 117 9.74 39.74 6.10
N ALA A 118 9.46 40.38 4.97
CA ALA A 118 9.91 41.74 4.71
C ALA A 118 9.32 42.72 5.76
N THR A 119 8.04 42.58 6.08
CA THR A 119 7.36 43.39 7.13
C THR A 119 7.97 43.12 8.51
N ALA A 120 8.26 41.87 8.85
CA ALA A 120 8.92 41.50 10.12
C ALA A 120 10.34 42.10 10.20
N ASN A 121 11.09 42.09 9.12
CA ASN A 121 12.41 42.71 9.05
C ASN A 121 12.33 44.22 9.25
N ALA A 122 11.39 44.92 8.65
CA ALA A 122 11.17 46.35 8.85
C ALA A 122 10.79 46.64 10.32
N ALA A 123 9.92 45.83 10.94
CA ALA A 123 9.60 45.97 12.35
C ALA A 123 10.81 45.76 13.27
N ASN A 124 11.73 44.87 12.94
CA ASN A 124 12.97 44.64 13.66
C ASN A 124 13.94 45.85 13.53
N GLN A 125 13.98 46.52 12.37
CA GLN A 125 14.76 47.74 12.21
C GLN A 125 14.25 48.89 13.09
N ASN A 126 12.93 49.00 13.30
CA ASN A 126 12.36 49.98 14.23
C ASN A 126 12.84 49.75 15.67
N ILE A 127 13.03 48.50 16.11
CA ILE A 127 13.63 48.20 17.41
C ILE A 127 15.05 48.80 17.52
N ASN A 128 15.86 48.65 16.47
CA ASN A 128 17.23 49.23 16.47
C ASN A 128 17.19 50.74 16.58
N THR A 129 16.26 51.43 15.92
CA THR A 129 16.06 52.85 15.99
C THR A 129 15.69 53.30 17.41
N THR A 130 14.76 52.63 18.08
CA THR A 130 14.39 52.96 19.45
C THR A 130 15.50 52.65 20.46
N LYS A 131 16.30 51.60 20.26
CA LYS A 131 17.51 51.34 21.07
C LYS A 131 18.55 52.43 20.93
N ALA A 132 18.77 52.98 19.73
CA ALA A 132 19.68 54.12 19.53
C ALA A 132 19.20 55.36 20.31
N ALA A 133 17.88 55.59 20.38
CA ALA A 133 17.34 56.67 21.20
C ALA A 133 17.62 56.50 22.71
N ILE A 134 17.55 55.27 23.23
CA ILE A 134 17.95 54.97 24.62
C ILE A 134 19.45 55.25 24.83
N GLN A 135 20.31 54.88 23.89
CA GLN A 135 21.75 55.13 23.98
C GLN A 135 22.05 56.65 24.02
N THR A 136 21.38 57.42 23.16
CA THR A 136 21.50 58.88 23.16
C THR A 136 21.07 59.51 24.50
N ALA A 137 19.91 59.10 25.01
CA ALA A 137 19.43 59.57 26.32
C ALA A 137 20.38 59.16 27.45
N THR A 138 20.97 57.97 27.39
CA THR A 138 21.96 57.51 28.38
C THR A 138 23.24 58.38 28.32
N ALA A 139 23.72 58.73 27.15
CA ALA A 139 24.87 59.65 27.04
C ALA A 139 24.57 61.03 27.60
N GLN A 140 23.37 61.54 27.40
CA GLN A 140 22.94 62.83 28.00
C GLN A 140 22.87 62.76 29.54
N ILE A 141 22.44 61.63 30.11
CA ILE A 141 22.44 61.40 31.56
C ILE A 141 23.89 61.45 32.11
N GLU A 142 24.86 60.85 31.43
CA GLU A 142 26.26 60.88 31.87
C GLU A 142 26.82 62.33 31.88
N VAL A 143 26.48 63.12 30.88
CA VAL A 143 26.86 64.56 30.88
C VAL A 143 26.20 65.30 32.06
N ALA A 144 24.92 65.08 32.32
CA ALA A 144 24.22 65.69 33.47
C ALA A 144 24.77 65.24 34.80
N ARG A 145 25.18 63.97 34.95
CA ARG A 145 25.86 63.43 36.15
C ARG A 145 27.18 64.18 36.47
N VAL A 146 27.99 64.44 35.43
CA VAL A 146 29.22 65.24 35.57
C VAL A 146 28.86 66.62 36.11
N ASN A 147 27.79 67.27 35.59
CA ASN A 147 27.40 68.59 36.04
C ASN A 147 26.86 68.56 37.52
N VAL A 148 26.08 67.56 37.93
CA VAL A 148 25.63 67.35 39.33
C VAL A 148 26.84 67.14 40.23
N ASN A 149 27.86 66.36 39.83
CA ASN A 149 29.08 66.14 40.59
C ASN A 149 29.86 67.43 40.77
N ARG A 150 30.03 68.23 39.72
CA ARG A 150 30.70 69.55 39.78
C ARG A 150 29.97 70.50 40.76
N THR A 151 28.64 70.68 40.61
CA THR A 151 27.84 71.56 41.45
C THR A 151 27.78 71.07 42.90
N SER A 152 27.84 69.76 43.15
CA SER A 152 27.91 69.19 44.51
C SER A 152 29.26 69.51 45.17
N GLN A 153 30.35 69.38 44.45
CA GLN A 153 31.69 69.76 44.95
C GLN A 153 31.78 71.27 45.23
N ASP A 154 31.16 72.08 44.37
CA ASP A 154 31.07 73.53 44.60
C ASP A 154 30.27 73.84 45.87
N LEU A 155 29.14 73.23 46.05
CA LEU A 155 28.28 73.38 47.26
C LEU A 155 29.12 73.02 48.50
N GLN A 156 29.74 71.84 48.51
CA GLN A 156 30.56 71.39 49.65
C GLN A 156 31.68 72.40 50.01
N ARG A 157 32.29 73.01 49.00
CA ARG A 157 33.31 74.09 49.20
C ARG A 157 32.66 75.31 49.81
N TYR A 158 31.50 75.75 49.31
CA TYR A 158 30.81 76.94 49.79
C TYR A 158 30.18 76.69 51.18
N GLU A 159 29.77 75.47 51.58
CA GLU A 159 29.42 75.11 52.93
C GLU A 159 30.51 75.31 53.98
N ASN A 160 31.77 75.10 53.59
CA ASN A 160 32.90 75.38 54.45
C ASN A 160 33.15 76.89 54.58
N LEU A 161 33.13 77.63 53.45
CA LEU A 161 33.42 79.09 53.40
C LEU A 161 32.36 79.90 54.16
N ILE A 162 31.03 79.43 54.18
CA ILE A 162 30.02 80.13 54.91
C ILE A 162 30.20 79.95 56.44
N LYS A 163 30.64 78.78 56.89
CA LYS A 163 31.02 78.54 58.29
C LYS A 163 32.11 79.45 58.79
N ASP A 164 33.07 79.80 57.91
CA ASP A 164 34.20 80.69 58.15
C ASP A 164 33.85 82.18 57.89
N HIS A 165 32.57 82.52 57.70
CA HIS A 165 32.04 83.83 57.37
C HIS A 165 32.72 84.47 56.15
N SER A 166 33.33 83.71 55.26
CA SER A 166 34.11 84.17 54.07
C SER A 166 33.23 84.51 52.88
N ILE A 167 31.91 84.15 52.88
CA ILE A 167 30.96 84.45 51.83
C ILE A 167 29.66 84.94 52.41
N THR A 168 28.79 85.54 51.55
CA THR A 168 27.46 86.01 51.93
C THR A 168 26.40 84.86 51.88
N GLN A 169 25.34 84.93 52.63
CA GLN A 169 24.20 84.02 52.60
C GLN A 169 23.62 83.88 51.14
N GLN A 170 23.51 85.03 50.47
CA GLN A 170 23.00 85.00 49.05
C GLN A 170 23.89 84.17 48.12
N GLN A 171 25.19 84.27 48.29
CA GLN A 171 26.19 83.47 47.46
C GLN A 171 26.02 81.98 47.72
N PHE A 172 25.79 81.57 48.99
CA PHE A 172 25.56 80.19 49.37
C PHE A 172 24.24 79.68 48.75
N GLU A 173 23.12 80.45 48.87
CA GLU A 173 21.80 80.10 48.33
C GLU A 173 21.86 80.01 46.81
N GLN A 174 22.67 80.79 46.08
CA GLN A 174 22.81 80.66 44.64
C GLN A 174 23.50 79.32 44.26
N VAL A 175 24.49 78.88 44.98
CA VAL A 175 25.14 77.58 44.71
C VAL A 175 24.26 76.43 45.08
N LEU A 176 23.49 76.51 46.19
CA LEU A 176 22.50 75.54 46.56
C LEU A 176 21.41 75.39 45.46
N ALA A 177 20.91 76.51 44.94
CA ALA A 177 19.91 76.52 43.87
C ALA A 177 20.49 75.94 42.54
N ALA A 178 21.77 76.23 42.25
CA ALA A 178 22.44 75.67 41.07
C ALA A 178 22.55 74.12 41.17
N LYS A 179 22.91 73.57 42.35
CA LYS A 179 22.98 72.13 42.59
C LYS A 179 21.59 71.48 42.47
N GLN A 180 20.56 72.07 43.09
CA GLN A 180 19.17 71.59 43.01
C GLN A 180 18.68 71.61 41.55
N THR A 181 19.01 72.65 40.77
CA THR A 181 18.67 72.70 39.34
C THR A 181 19.33 71.61 38.53
N ALA A 182 20.64 71.34 38.78
CA ALA A 182 21.37 70.27 38.14
C ALA A 182 20.78 68.87 38.45
N GLU A 183 20.37 68.63 39.69
CA GLU A 183 19.70 67.38 40.10
C GLU A 183 18.36 67.21 39.42
N LYS A 184 17.53 68.26 39.34
CA LYS A 184 16.24 68.22 38.66
C LYS A 184 16.43 67.94 37.15
N GLN A 185 17.44 68.56 36.54
CA GLN A 185 17.78 68.32 35.13
C GLN A 185 18.19 66.87 34.91
N LEU A 186 19.01 66.29 35.79
CA LEU A 186 19.38 64.88 35.74
C LEU A 186 18.12 63.97 35.83
N GLN A 187 17.19 64.27 36.78
CA GLN A 187 15.95 63.51 36.90
C GLN A 187 15.12 63.52 35.62
N VAL A 188 14.95 64.70 35.00
CA VAL A 188 14.23 64.83 33.72
C VAL A 188 14.83 63.95 32.64
N LEU A 189 16.15 63.88 32.53
CA LEU A 189 16.83 63.04 31.57
C LEU A 189 16.66 61.54 31.87
N ILE A 190 16.67 61.15 33.14
CA ILE A 190 16.39 59.77 33.58
C ILE A 190 14.95 59.37 33.15
N ASP A 191 13.98 60.29 33.41
CA ASP A 191 12.60 60.04 33.02
C ASP A 191 12.41 59.92 31.50
N GLN A 192 13.09 60.74 30.71
CA GLN A 192 13.13 60.66 29.25
C GLN A 192 13.72 59.33 28.76
N ARG A 193 14.84 58.88 29.39
CA ARG A 193 15.41 57.55 29.04
C ARG A 193 14.44 56.42 29.41
N ASN A 194 13.74 56.49 30.55
CA ASN A 194 12.73 55.50 30.95
C ASN A 194 11.56 55.47 29.99
N GLN A 195 11.09 56.63 29.53
CA GLN A 195 10.07 56.74 28.50
C GLN A 195 10.52 56.08 27.19
N ALA A 196 11.76 56.32 26.73
CA ALA A 196 12.33 55.67 25.55
C ALA A 196 12.46 54.16 25.72
N ALA A 197 12.79 53.70 26.94
CA ALA A 197 12.82 52.26 27.25
C ALA A 197 11.44 51.60 27.16
N THR A 198 10.40 52.27 27.73
CA THR A 198 9.02 51.79 27.60
C THR A 198 8.58 51.72 26.12
N GLN A 199 8.91 52.77 25.34
CA GLN A 199 8.57 52.77 23.91
C GLN A 199 9.28 51.63 23.17
N THR A 200 10.53 51.31 23.52
CA THR A 200 11.24 50.14 22.95
C THR A 200 10.56 48.86 23.31
N GLY A 201 10.02 48.71 24.53
CA GLY A 201 9.22 47.54 24.92
C GLY A 201 7.95 47.36 24.06
N VAL A 202 7.22 48.45 23.79
CA VAL A 202 6.05 48.44 22.89
C VAL A 202 6.41 47.99 21.47
N VAL A 203 7.46 48.61 20.91
CA VAL A 203 7.91 48.26 19.54
C VAL A 203 8.42 46.82 19.46
N THR A 204 9.06 46.30 20.50
CA THR A 204 9.49 44.89 20.59
C THR A 204 8.33 43.94 20.59
N SER A 205 7.30 44.21 21.39
CA SER A 205 6.07 43.42 21.44
C SER A 205 5.34 43.44 20.08
N GLN A 206 5.26 44.59 19.44
CA GLN A 206 4.68 44.72 18.09
C GLN A 206 5.47 43.92 17.05
N SER A 207 6.80 43.98 17.10
CA SER A 207 7.67 43.21 16.18
C SER A 207 7.48 41.70 16.38
N ALA A 208 7.35 41.23 17.64
CA ALA A 208 7.07 39.84 17.93
C ALA A 208 5.73 39.38 17.33
N ALA A 209 4.68 40.21 17.44
CA ALA A 209 3.37 39.93 16.83
C ALA A 209 3.45 39.83 15.30
N VAL A 210 4.19 40.75 14.66
CA VAL A 210 4.42 40.71 13.20
C VAL A 210 5.25 39.48 12.79
N SER A 211 6.22 39.09 13.56
CA SER A 211 7.01 37.86 13.29
C SER A 211 6.16 36.58 13.33
N GLN A 212 5.15 36.51 14.22
CA GLN A 212 4.20 35.41 14.27
C GLN A 212 3.37 35.28 12.97
N GLN A 213 3.10 36.41 12.30
CA GLN A 213 2.43 36.41 11.00
C GLN A 213 3.25 35.64 9.93
N GLY A 214 4.60 35.74 10.00
CA GLY A 214 5.48 34.93 9.16
C GLY A 214 5.33 33.41 9.44
N GLY A 215 5.20 33.00 10.70
CA GLY A 215 4.96 31.62 11.09
C GLY A 215 3.61 31.08 10.58
N ILE A 216 2.56 31.91 10.66
CA ILE A 216 1.24 31.58 10.10
C ILE A 216 1.35 31.40 8.58
N ALA A 217 1.99 32.33 7.87
CA ALA A 217 2.19 32.23 6.42
C ALA A 217 2.98 30.98 6.01
N ALA A 218 3.99 30.60 6.79
CA ALA A 218 4.75 29.35 6.57
C ALA A 218 3.86 28.09 6.75
N SER A 219 2.96 28.09 7.72
CA SER A 219 2.01 26.99 7.93
C SER A 219 1.02 26.86 6.78
N VAL A 220 0.56 27.99 6.22
CA VAL A 220 -0.30 27.99 5.02
C VAL A 220 0.42 27.40 3.81
N ILE A 221 1.72 27.67 3.63
CA ILE A 221 2.50 27.04 2.55
C ILE A 221 2.47 25.52 2.67
N LYS A 222 2.67 24.98 3.87
CA LYS A 222 2.64 23.55 4.11
C LYS A 222 1.29 22.92 3.74
N GLN A 223 0.19 23.63 4.05
CA GLN A 223 -1.14 23.21 3.61
C GLN A 223 -1.25 23.19 2.07
N ARG A 224 -0.77 24.24 1.39
CA ARG A 224 -0.81 24.31 -0.08
C ARG A 224 0.09 23.29 -0.76
N GLU A 225 1.21 22.90 -0.14
CA GLU A 225 2.04 21.79 -0.63
C GLU A 225 1.29 20.46 -0.62
N VAL A 226 0.51 20.19 0.44
CA VAL A 226 -0.37 19.01 0.50
C VAL A 226 -1.47 19.07 -0.57
N ASP A 227 -2.05 20.26 -0.83
CA ASP A 227 -3.06 20.43 -1.88
C ASP A 227 -2.47 20.09 -3.27
N VAL A 228 -1.24 20.53 -3.55
CA VAL A 228 -0.50 20.20 -4.80
C VAL A 228 -0.21 18.69 -4.88
N GLU A 229 0.27 18.06 -3.78
CA GLU A 229 0.49 16.62 -3.73
C GLU A 229 -0.79 15.82 -4.02
N ASN A 230 -1.92 16.23 -3.44
CA ASN A 230 -3.23 15.63 -3.70
C ASN A 230 -3.64 15.75 -5.17
N ALA A 231 -3.47 16.92 -5.76
CA ALA A 231 -3.77 17.14 -7.17
C ALA A 231 -2.88 16.27 -8.08
N LYS A 232 -1.59 16.15 -7.79
CA LYS A 232 -0.66 15.25 -8.50
C LYS A 232 -1.05 13.79 -8.37
N LEU A 233 -1.42 13.36 -7.17
CA LEU A 233 -1.85 12.00 -6.92
C LEU A 233 -3.10 11.65 -7.73
N ASN A 234 -4.11 12.54 -7.73
CA ASN A 234 -5.31 12.35 -8.53
C ASN A 234 -5.01 12.32 -10.02
N LEU A 235 -4.11 13.18 -10.50
CA LEU A 235 -3.65 13.17 -11.89
C LEU A 235 -2.93 11.86 -12.22
N SER A 236 -2.13 11.31 -11.30
CA SER A 236 -1.46 10.02 -11.52
C SER A 236 -2.43 8.85 -11.69
N TYR A 237 -3.61 8.90 -11.07
CA TYR A 237 -4.64 7.87 -11.18
C TYR A 237 -5.34 7.85 -12.54
N THR A 238 -5.13 8.86 -13.38
CA THR A 238 -5.60 8.84 -14.78
C THR A 238 -4.86 7.83 -15.64
N ILE A 239 -3.66 7.43 -15.23
CA ILE A 239 -2.86 6.42 -15.91
C ILE A 239 -3.01 5.12 -15.14
N ILE A 240 -3.82 4.20 -15.68
CA ILE A 240 -4.05 2.90 -15.07
C ILE A 240 -2.95 1.96 -15.55
N THR A 241 -2.14 1.48 -14.62
CA THR A 241 -0.98 0.61 -14.89
C THR A 241 -1.20 -0.80 -14.34
N ALA A 242 -0.48 -1.76 -14.90
CA ALA A 242 -0.44 -3.13 -14.40
C ALA A 242 0.21 -3.19 -13.03
N ALA A 243 -0.53 -3.69 -12.02
CA ALA A 243 -0.01 -3.88 -10.66
C ALA A 243 1.03 -5.02 -10.61
N GLU A 244 0.83 -6.06 -11.42
CA GLU A 244 1.70 -7.23 -11.53
C GLU A 244 1.85 -7.65 -12.98
N SER A 245 2.92 -8.44 -13.25
CA SER A 245 3.18 -8.98 -14.59
C SER A 245 2.31 -10.21 -14.86
N GLY A 246 1.66 -10.26 -16.03
CA GLY A 246 0.78 -11.36 -16.36
C GLY A 246 0.18 -11.21 -17.74
N MET A 247 -0.78 -12.06 -18.04
CA MET A 247 -1.54 -12.03 -19.28
C MET A 247 -2.90 -11.38 -19.04
N VAL A 248 -3.18 -10.36 -19.83
CA VAL A 248 -4.45 -9.65 -19.79
C VAL A 248 -5.57 -10.56 -20.28
N ALA A 249 -6.68 -10.58 -19.55
CA ALA A 249 -7.90 -11.24 -19.99
C ALA A 249 -8.60 -10.40 -21.08
N LYS A 250 -9.89 -10.66 -21.33
CA LYS A 250 -10.68 -9.86 -22.26
C LYS A 250 -10.81 -8.41 -21.76
N VAL A 251 -10.56 -7.43 -22.64
CA VAL A 251 -10.64 -5.99 -22.38
C VAL A 251 -11.94 -5.42 -22.95
N PRO A 252 -13.02 -5.31 -22.16
CA PRO A 252 -14.30 -4.79 -22.65
C PRO A 252 -14.33 -3.26 -22.75
N VAL A 253 -13.30 -2.57 -22.24
CA VAL A 253 -13.24 -1.11 -22.16
C VAL A 253 -12.89 -0.50 -23.52
N GLN A 254 -13.63 0.54 -23.90
CA GLN A 254 -13.46 1.24 -25.17
C GLN A 254 -13.10 2.72 -25.00
N LYS A 255 -12.37 3.28 -25.97
CA LYS A 255 -12.11 4.72 -26.01
C LYS A 255 -13.41 5.52 -26.04
N GLY A 256 -13.49 6.59 -25.25
CA GLY A 256 -14.68 7.43 -25.10
C GLY A 256 -15.69 6.93 -24.06
N GLN A 257 -15.50 5.72 -23.49
CA GLN A 257 -16.34 5.20 -22.44
C GLN A 257 -16.11 5.97 -21.13
N PHE A 258 -17.17 6.21 -20.36
CA PHE A 258 -17.07 6.77 -19.02
C PHE A 258 -16.87 5.65 -18.01
N LEU A 259 -15.84 5.76 -17.18
CA LEU A 259 -15.54 4.85 -16.08
C LEU A 259 -15.89 5.50 -14.74
N GLN A 260 -16.45 4.71 -13.83
CA GLN A 260 -16.69 5.14 -12.45
C GLN A 260 -15.52 4.69 -11.55
N ALA A 261 -15.26 5.43 -10.49
CA ALA A 261 -14.31 5.04 -9.47
C ALA A 261 -14.75 3.72 -8.81
N GLY A 262 -13.81 2.78 -8.64
CA GLY A 262 -14.06 1.44 -8.11
C GLY A 262 -14.56 0.43 -9.15
N ALA A 263 -14.83 0.84 -10.41
CA ALA A 263 -15.25 -0.09 -11.44
C ALA A 263 -14.13 -1.08 -11.80
N SER A 264 -14.45 -2.37 -11.82
CA SER A 264 -13.58 -3.40 -12.33
C SER A 264 -13.61 -3.36 -13.87
N LEU A 265 -12.44 -3.24 -14.49
CA LEU A 265 -12.30 -3.07 -15.93
C LEU A 265 -12.05 -4.40 -16.62
N PHE A 266 -11.05 -5.12 -16.19
CA PHE A 266 -10.68 -6.46 -16.62
C PHE A 266 -9.69 -7.06 -15.60
N SER A 267 -9.17 -8.26 -15.88
CA SER A 267 -8.26 -8.97 -14.97
C SER A 267 -6.96 -9.32 -15.67
N ILE A 268 -5.89 -9.38 -14.90
CA ILE A 268 -4.58 -9.89 -15.31
C ILE A 268 -4.37 -11.23 -14.61
N VAL A 269 -4.19 -12.30 -15.39
CA VAL A 269 -3.84 -13.63 -14.89
C VAL A 269 -2.32 -13.68 -14.72
N LEU A 270 -1.87 -13.88 -13.48
CA LEU A 270 -0.44 -13.87 -13.17
C LEU A 270 0.25 -15.09 -13.75
N SER A 271 1.42 -14.88 -14.35
CA SER A 271 2.15 -15.94 -15.05
C SER A 271 3.01 -16.81 -14.14
N ASN A 272 3.36 -16.31 -12.94
CA ASN A 272 4.41 -16.90 -12.13
C ASN A 272 3.91 -17.89 -11.07
N GLU A 273 2.62 -17.87 -10.76
CA GLU A 273 2.02 -18.69 -9.71
C GLU A 273 0.82 -19.45 -10.27
N LYS A 274 1.08 -20.67 -10.68
CA LYS A 274 0.06 -21.63 -11.10
C LYS A 274 0.12 -22.84 -10.20
N TRP A 275 -1.03 -23.35 -9.85
CA TRP A 275 -1.19 -24.58 -9.08
C TRP A 275 -2.36 -25.38 -9.65
N VAL A 276 -2.53 -26.59 -9.17
CA VAL A 276 -3.69 -27.41 -9.49
C VAL A 276 -4.58 -27.48 -8.27
N VAL A 277 -5.88 -27.33 -8.49
CA VAL A 277 -6.91 -27.66 -7.50
C VAL A 277 -7.59 -28.94 -7.98
N ALA A 278 -7.39 -30.00 -7.21
CA ALA A 278 -7.92 -31.33 -7.50
C ALA A 278 -8.97 -31.72 -6.47
N ASN A 279 -10.15 -32.15 -6.92
CA ASN A 279 -11.24 -32.54 -6.06
C ASN A 279 -11.23 -34.05 -5.86
N PHE A 280 -10.78 -34.51 -4.68
CA PHE A 280 -10.79 -35.91 -4.29
C PHE A 280 -12.04 -36.25 -3.51
N LYS A 281 -12.46 -37.53 -3.59
CA LYS A 281 -13.59 -38.04 -2.79
C LYS A 281 -13.18 -38.10 -1.32
N GLU A 282 -14.11 -37.82 -0.41
CA GLU A 282 -13.90 -37.93 1.04
C GLU A 282 -13.31 -39.30 1.45
N THR A 283 -13.65 -40.36 0.72
CA THR A 283 -13.14 -41.74 0.96
C THR A 283 -11.66 -41.90 0.62
N GLN A 284 -11.08 -41.00 -0.18
CA GLN A 284 -9.67 -41.04 -0.60
C GLN A 284 -8.78 -40.24 0.36
N TYR A 285 -9.36 -39.29 1.09
CA TYR A 285 -8.66 -38.32 1.94
C TYR A 285 -7.73 -38.95 2.99
N ASN A 286 -8.18 -40.01 3.66
CA ASN A 286 -7.44 -40.64 4.77
C ASN A 286 -6.13 -41.31 4.33
N LYS A 287 -5.92 -41.51 3.04
CA LYS A 287 -4.71 -42.13 2.47
C LYS A 287 -3.68 -41.08 2.00
N MET A 288 -4.09 -39.83 1.88
CA MET A 288 -3.26 -38.74 1.37
C MET A 288 -2.65 -37.93 2.50
N LEU A 289 -1.42 -37.50 2.32
CA LEU A 289 -0.67 -36.67 3.27
C LEU A 289 0.00 -35.51 2.54
N GLU A 290 0.13 -34.38 3.21
CA GLU A 290 0.89 -33.25 2.70
C GLU A 290 2.35 -33.65 2.41
N GLY A 291 2.92 -33.13 1.32
CA GLY A 291 4.26 -33.43 0.87
C GLY A 291 4.40 -34.70 0.02
N GLN A 292 3.32 -35.41 -0.28
CA GLN A 292 3.35 -36.55 -1.21
C GLN A 292 3.62 -36.07 -2.63
N LYS A 293 4.35 -36.89 -3.42
CA LYS A 293 4.60 -36.65 -4.83
C LYS A 293 3.31 -36.84 -5.61
N VAL A 294 3.13 -35.97 -6.59
CA VAL A 294 1.94 -35.96 -7.46
C VAL A 294 2.43 -35.84 -8.90
N THR A 295 1.83 -36.67 -9.76
CA THR A 295 2.00 -36.52 -11.21
C THR A 295 0.74 -35.87 -11.80
N VAL A 296 0.92 -34.78 -12.53
CA VAL A 296 -0.16 -34.05 -13.19
C VAL A 296 -0.07 -34.24 -14.68
N HIS A 297 -1.14 -34.72 -15.30
CA HIS A 297 -1.28 -34.92 -16.73
C HIS A 297 -2.25 -33.88 -17.27
N ALA A 298 -1.75 -32.94 -18.07
CA ALA A 298 -2.60 -31.95 -18.73
C ALA A 298 -3.05 -32.45 -20.10
N ASP A 299 -4.34 -32.41 -20.38
CA ASP A 299 -4.90 -32.85 -21.67
C ASP A 299 -4.29 -32.10 -22.87
N ALA A 300 -3.90 -30.83 -22.64
CA ALA A 300 -3.23 -30.03 -23.66
C ALA A 300 -1.79 -30.51 -24.00
N PHE A 301 -1.18 -31.32 -23.13
CA PHE A 301 0.21 -31.83 -23.28
C PHE A 301 0.28 -33.35 -22.96
N PRO A 302 -0.33 -34.23 -23.76
CA PRO A 302 -0.50 -35.64 -23.40
C PRO A 302 0.80 -36.42 -23.27
N ASN A 303 1.89 -35.92 -23.83
CA ASN A 303 3.21 -36.58 -23.78
C ASN A 303 4.14 -36.01 -22.70
N HIS A 304 3.63 -35.16 -21.82
CA HIS A 304 4.42 -34.55 -20.74
C HIS A 304 3.76 -34.71 -19.38
N ASN A 305 4.51 -35.22 -18.44
CA ASN A 305 4.09 -35.38 -17.05
C ASN A 305 4.70 -34.25 -16.23
N PHE A 306 3.85 -33.48 -15.56
CA PHE A 306 4.30 -32.42 -14.69
C PHE A 306 4.46 -32.97 -13.27
N GLU A 307 5.67 -32.83 -12.73
CA GLU A 307 5.92 -33.17 -11.32
C GLU A 307 5.38 -32.10 -10.38
N ALA A 308 4.66 -32.52 -9.38
CA ALA A 308 4.03 -31.66 -8.40
C ALA A 308 4.09 -32.30 -7.01
N VAL A 309 3.69 -31.53 -6.01
CA VAL A 309 3.60 -31.98 -4.62
C VAL A 309 2.27 -31.54 -4.04
N LEU A 310 1.67 -32.42 -3.25
CA LEU A 310 0.46 -32.12 -2.50
C LEU A 310 0.80 -31.09 -1.41
N SER A 311 0.27 -29.87 -1.55
CA SER A 311 0.65 -28.73 -0.71
C SER A 311 -0.26 -28.59 0.51
N SER A 312 -1.57 -28.68 0.31
CA SER A 312 -2.54 -28.52 1.40
C SER A 312 -3.91 -29.07 1.04
N PHE A 313 -4.68 -29.38 2.08
CA PHE A 313 -6.08 -29.75 1.97
C PHE A 313 -6.97 -28.55 2.30
N SER A 314 -8.10 -28.43 1.58
CA SER A 314 -9.12 -27.46 1.95
C SER A 314 -9.71 -27.76 3.33
N PRO A 315 -9.97 -26.76 4.17
CA PRO A 315 -10.56 -26.95 5.49
C PRO A 315 -12.05 -27.39 5.45
N ALA A 316 -12.68 -27.34 4.27
CA ALA A 316 -14.07 -27.77 4.09
C ALA A 316 -14.30 -28.32 2.68
N THR A 317 -15.40 -29.07 2.52
CA THR A 317 -15.82 -29.64 1.23
C THR A 317 -16.29 -28.54 0.27
N GLY A 318 -16.16 -28.77 -1.03
CA GLY A 318 -16.55 -27.81 -2.06
C GLY A 318 -18.01 -27.36 -1.95
N SER A 319 -18.92 -28.24 -1.51
CA SER A 319 -20.33 -27.91 -1.32
C SER A 319 -20.59 -26.86 -0.23
N ARG A 320 -19.69 -26.72 0.76
CA ARG A 320 -19.81 -25.72 1.84
C ARG A 320 -19.33 -24.33 1.42
N PHE A 321 -18.45 -24.24 0.44
CA PHE A 321 -17.97 -22.98 -0.13
C PHE A 321 -18.77 -22.51 -1.34
N ALA A 322 -19.75 -23.31 -1.81
CA ALA A 322 -20.62 -22.89 -2.90
C ALA A 322 -21.47 -21.68 -2.47
N LEU A 323 -21.62 -20.70 -3.36
CA LEU A 323 -22.48 -19.51 -3.15
C LEU A 323 -23.96 -19.89 -2.85
N LEU A 324 -24.41 -21.03 -3.33
CA LEU A 324 -25.73 -21.65 -3.04
C LEU A 324 -25.45 -23.06 -2.55
N PRO A 325 -25.33 -23.29 -1.23
CA PRO A 325 -25.21 -24.62 -0.68
C PRO A 325 -26.43 -25.44 -1.08
N ALA A 326 -26.26 -26.71 -1.48
CA ALA A 326 -27.34 -27.59 -1.75
C ALA A 326 -28.12 -27.85 -0.43
N ASP A 327 -29.25 -27.16 -0.26
CA ASP A 327 -30.14 -27.38 0.87
C ASP A 327 -31.23 -28.36 0.43
N ASN A 328 -31.34 -29.50 1.13
CA ASN A 328 -32.38 -30.48 0.89
C ASN A 328 -33.69 -30.04 1.57
N ALA A 329 -34.42 -29.14 0.91
CA ALA A 329 -35.67 -28.58 1.40
C ALA A 329 -36.81 -29.66 1.64
N SER A 330 -36.61 -30.91 1.21
CA SER A 330 -37.62 -31.99 1.30
C SER A 330 -37.50 -32.88 2.54
N GLY A 331 -36.59 -32.59 3.49
CA GLY A 331 -36.48 -33.33 4.77
C GLY A 331 -35.83 -34.72 4.70
N ASN A 332 -35.58 -35.28 3.53
CA ASN A 332 -34.87 -36.56 3.37
C ASN A 332 -33.35 -36.30 3.16
N PHE A 333 -32.55 -36.65 4.16
CA PHE A 333 -31.10 -36.61 4.03
C PHE A 333 -30.60 -37.80 3.21
N VAL A 334 -30.07 -37.52 2.00
CA VAL A 334 -29.36 -38.52 1.20
C VAL A 334 -27.86 -38.31 1.41
N LYS A 335 -27.17 -39.32 1.97
CA LYS A 335 -25.73 -39.32 2.12
C LYS A 335 -25.07 -39.45 0.74
N VAL A 336 -24.50 -38.36 0.23
CA VAL A 336 -23.67 -38.34 -0.98
C VAL A 336 -22.20 -38.17 -0.61
N VAL A 337 -21.32 -38.87 -1.31
CA VAL A 337 -19.85 -38.72 -1.12
C VAL A 337 -19.46 -37.29 -1.50
N GLN A 338 -18.91 -36.56 -0.54
CA GLN A 338 -18.47 -35.21 -0.76
C GLN A 338 -17.10 -35.21 -1.45
N ARG A 339 -16.79 -34.09 -2.15
CA ARG A 339 -15.45 -33.86 -2.71
C ARG A 339 -14.72 -32.82 -1.89
N LEU A 340 -13.45 -33.07 -1.64
CA LEU A 340 -12.55 -32.18 -0.89
C LEU A 340 -11.52 -31.57 -1.87
N PRO A 341 -11.47 -30.25 -2.03
CA PRO A 341 -10.46 -29.59 -2.84
C PRO A 341 -9.07 -29.74 -2.19
N VAL A 342 -8.09 -30.10 -2.99
CA VAL A 342 -6.69 -30.26 -2.59
C VAL A 342 -5.85 -29.38 -3.47
N LYS A 343 -4.98 -28.59 -2.86
CA LYS A 343 -4.02 -27.75 -3.57
C LYS A 343 -2.73 -28.52 -3.84
N ILE A 344 -2.28 -28.47 -5.07
CA ILE A 344 -1.10 -29.18 -5.56
C ILE A 344 -0.20 -28.17 -6.27
N ASP A 345 1.01 -28.00 -5.77
CA ASP A 345 1.98 -27.04 -6.31
C ASP A 345 2.99 -27.75 -7.21
N PHE A 346 3.28 -27.17 -8.39
CA PHE A 346 4.30 -27.68 -9.29
C PHE A 346 5.69 -27.57 -8.68
N THR A 347 6.45 -28.67 -8.69
CA THR A 347 7.79 -28.74 -8.09
C THR A 347 8.82 -28.00 -8.96
N ASN A 348 8.79 -28.20 -10.29
CA ASN A 348 9.73 -27.62 -11.21
C ASN A 348 9.19 -26.34 -11.84
N LYS A 349 9.26 -25.20 -11.12
CA LYS A 349 8.81 -23.89 -11.62
C LYS A 349 9.60 -23.40 -12.85
N ALA A 350 10.74 -23.99 -13.18
CA ALA A 350 11.57 -23.64 -14.33
C ALA A 350 11.08 -24.28 -15.64
N ASP A 351 10.18 -25.25 -15.59
CA ASP A 351 9.66 -25.90 -16.78
C ASP A 351 8.91 -24.89 -17.67
N THR A 352 9.39 -24.78 -18.91
CA THR A 352 8.83 -23.84 -19.88
C THR A 352 7.39 -24.18 -20.29
N LEU A 353 6.98 -25.45 -20.18
CA LEU A 353 5.62 -25.90 -20.48
C LEU A 353 4.62 -25.43 -19.43
N ILE A 354 5.02 -25.29 -18.16
CA ILE A 354 4.15 -24.70 -17.12
C ILE A 354 3.72 -23.28 -17.49
N LYS A 355 4.59 -22.51 -18.16
CA LYS A 355 4.23 -21.16 -18.64
C LYS A 355 3.13 -21.19 -19.72
N LYS A 356 3.03 -22.29 -20.46
CA LYS A 356 2.01 -22.49 -21.51
C LYS A 356 0.68 -22.97 -20.97
N LEU A 357 0.64 -23.56 -19.76
CA LEU A 357 -0.61 -23.90 -19.09
C LEU A 357 -1.45 -22.65 -18.84
N ARG A 358 -2.77 -22.77 -18.91
CA ARG A 358 -3.71 -21.68 -18.67
C ARG A 358 -4.64 -22.04 -17.50
N ALA A 359 -4.98 -21.04 -16.68
CA ALA A 359 -6.01 -21.22 -15.68
C ALA A 359 -7.32 -21.70 -16.32
N GLY A 360 -7.99 -22.64 -15.67
CA GLY A 360 -9.19 -23.31 -16.19
C GLY A 360 -8.95 -24.51 -17.10
N MET A 361 -7.69 -24.87 -17.41
CA MET A 361 -7.42 -26.13 -18.11
C MET A 361 -7.66 -27.31 -17.18
N ASN A 362 -8.31 -28.36 -17.71
CA ASN A 362 -8.50 -29.62 -17.00
C ASN A 362 -7.21 -30.44 -17.00
N VAL A 363 -7.00 -31.15 -15.94
CA VAL A 363 -5.85 -32.03 -15.73
C VAL A 363 -6.28 -33.29 -14.99
N ASN A 364 -5.59 -34.39 -15.24
CA ASN A 364 -5.69 -35.60 -14.45
C ASN A 364 -4.56 -35.61 -13.40
N VAL A 365 -4.90 -35.93 -12.20
CA VAL A 365 -3.98 -35.92 -11.07
C VAL A 365 -3.84 -37.32 -10.49
N ASP A 366 -2.60 -37.76 -10.33
CA ASP A 366 -2.22 -39.04 -9.72
C ASP A 366 -1.31 -38.78 -8.50
N VAL A 367 -1.82 -39.07 -7.32
CA VAL A 367 -1.11 -38.93 -6.05
C VAL A 367 -0.45 -40.25 -5.68
N HIS A 368 0.88 -40.24 -5.50
CA HIS A 368 1.64 -41.40 -5.10
C HIS A 368 1.55 -41.59 -3.58
N LEU A 369 0.82 -42.63 -3.15
CA LEU A 369 0.69 -42.97 -1.73
C LEU A 369 2.00 -43.60 -1.22
N LYS A 370 2.30 -43.36 0.04
CA LYS A 370 3.48 -43.94 0.70
C LYS A 370 3.23 -45.38 1.14
#